data_3695dbe31e874cba4562e6ac4a074a17
#
_entry.id   3695dbe31e874cba4562e6ac4a074a17
#
_cell.length_a   1.000
_cell.length_b   1.000
_cell.length_c   1.000
_cell.angle_alpha   90.00
_cell.angle_beta   90.00
_cell.angle_gamma   90.00
#
_symmetry.space_group_name_H-M   'P 1'
#
loop_
_entity.id
_entity.type
_entity.pdbx_description
1 polymer ?
#
loop_
_entity_poly.entity_id
_entity_poly.type
_entity_poly.pdbx_seq_one_letter_code
_entity_poly.pdbx_strand_id
1 'polypeptide(L)'
;MQKAISKYWPIFVLPTLVAFIIGFIWPFIWGVYLSFQRFTTVSKTTFVGIQNYLSVFQDSTFLHAFGFTAAFTVVSTVLINVCAFAIALVLTRGIKGTNIFRTVFFMPNLIGGILLGYIWQILLNGVLANLQKPLLALDAKAGFVGLVILMCWQQIGYMMIIYVAGLQSVPGDLIEAAKIDGANDREILFKIKIPMVMPSVTICTFLTLTNSSKLFDQNVALTAGEPANASEMLALNIYNTFYGRSGAQWKGIGQAKAVVFFLIVVVISLIQLHFTRSKEVQQ
;
A
#
# COMPACT_ATOMS: atom_id res chain seq x y z
N MET A 1 -21.53 -34.23 -5.44
CA MET A 1 -20.77 -33.04 -5.75
C MET A 1 -19.32 -33.13 -5.23
N GLN A 2 -19.07 -33.39 -3.94
CA GLN A 2 -17.71 -33.48 -3.37
C GLN A 2 -16.77 -34.51 -4.06
N LYS A 3 -17.24 -35.72 -4.45
CA LYS A 3 -16.44 -36.72 -5.17
C LYS A 3 -16.02 -36.27 -6.58
N ALA A 4 -16.83 -35.49 -7.28
CA ALA A 4 -16.50 -34.94 -8.58
C ALA A 4 -15.44 -33.81 -8.46
N ILE A 5 -15.59 -32.94 -7.48
CA ILE A 5 -14.60 -31.89 -7.17
C ILE A 5 -13.26 -32.53 -6.81
N SER A 6 -13.25 -33.57 -5.93
CA SER A 6 -12.03 -34.29 -5.55
C SER A 6 -11.30 -34.98 -6.74
N LYS A 7 -12.04 -35.36 -7.79
CA LYS A 7 -11.45 -36.03 -8.97
C LYS A 7 -10.86 -35.05 -9.98
N TYR A 8 -11.51 -33.88 -10.14
CA TYR A 8 -11.16 -32.93 -11.20
C TYR A 8 -10.41 -31.67 -10.70
N TRP A 9 -10.22 -31.50 -9.37
CA TRP A 9 -9.50 -30.33 -8.84
C TRP A 9 -8.11 -30.10 -9.45
N PRO A 10 -7.32 -31.16 -9.80
CA PRO A 10 -6.01 -30.90 -10.37
C PRO A 10 -6.09 -30.21 -11.73
N ILE A 11 -7.11 -30.52 -12.54
CA ILE A 11 -7.27 -29.93 -13.88
C ILE A 11 -7.50 -28.40 -13.78
N PHE A 12 -8.23 -27.96 -12.75
CA PHE A 12 -8.55 -26.54 -12.56
C PHE A 12 -7.48 -25.79 -11.76
N VAL A 13 -6.86 -26.42 -10.78
CA VAL A 13 -5.91 -25.77 -9.88
C VAL A 13 -4.48 -25.87 -10.36
N LEU A 14 -4.10 -27.00 -10.99
CA LEU A 14 -2.71 -27.28 -11.38
C LEU A 14 -2.15 -26.26 -12.38
N PRO A 15 -2.86 -25.82 -13.44
CA PRO A 15 -2.33 -24.79 -14.35
C PRO A 15 -2.00 -23.49 -13.64
N THR A 16 -2.91 -23.02 -12.76
CA THR A 16 -2.71 -21.80 -11.97
C THR A 16 -1.58 -21.96 -10.96
N LEU A 17 -1.49 -23.13 -10.30
CA LEU A 17 -0.42 -23.43 -9.34
C LEU A 17 0.95 -23.48 -10.05
N VAL A 18 1.05 -24.13 -11.20
CA VAL A 18 2.29 -24.19 -12.00
C VAL A 18 2.71 -22.78 -12.45
N ALA A 19 1.77 -21.98 -12.97
CA ALA A 19 2.04 -20.59 -13.33
C ALA A 19 2.52 -19.76 -12.12
N PHE A 20 1.93 -19.96 -10.94
CA PHE A 20 2.34 -19.29 -9.70
C PHE A 20 3.73 -19.73 -9.23
N ILE A 21 4.03 -21.02 -9.30
CA ILE A 21 5.37 -21.55 -8.95
C ILE A 21 6.44 -20.97 -9.87
N ILE A 22 6.22 -20.99 -11.18
CA ILE A 22 7.20 -20.52 -12.17
C ILE A 22 7.32 -18.98 -12.13
N GLY A 23 6.20 -18.25 -12.05
CA GLY A 23 6.18 -16.80 -12.14
C GLY A 23 6.49 -16.09 -10.83
N PHE A 24 6.28 -16.72 -9.68
CA PHE A 24 6.44 -16.10 -8.38
C PHE A 24 7.37 -16.85 -7.43
N ILE A 25 7.08 -18.12 -7.11
CA ILE A 25 7.83 -18.87 -6.09
C ILE A 25 9.29 -19.06 -6.50
N TRP A 26 9.52 -19.50 -7.74
CA TRP A 26 10.88 -19.75 -8.23
C TRP A 26 11.74 -18.47 -8.28
N PRO A 27 11.31 -17.35 -8.88
CA PRO A 27 12.06 -16.09 -8.84
C PRO A 27 12.26 -15.56 -7.43
N PHE A 28 11.30 -15.74 -6.53
CA PHE A 28 11.41 -15.32 -5.14
C PHE A 28 12.52 -16.09 -4.40
N ILE A 29 12.50 -17.43 -4.46
CA ILE A 29 13.55 -18.26 -3.85
C ILE A 29 14.92 -17.91 -4.43
N TRP A 30 14.99 -17.75 -5.76
CA TRP A 30 16.22 -17.35 -6.43
C TRP A 30 16.70 -15.97 -6.00
N GLY A 31 15.80 -15.02 -5.83
CA GLY A 31 16.10 -13.70 -5.29
C GLY A 31 16.65 -13.74 -3.87
N VAL A 32 16.07 -14.58 -2.99
CA VAL A 32 16.60 -14.82 -1.64
C VAL A 32 18.00 -15.44 -1.71
N TYR A 33 18.25 -16.39 -2.60
CA TYR A 33 19.58 -16.95 -2.80
C TYR A 33 20.60 -15.89 -3.23
N LEU A 34 20.23 -15.05 -4.23
CA LEU A 34 21.09 -13.98 -4.74
C LEU A 34 21.38 -12.88 -3.68
N SER A 35 20.56 -12.73 -2.67
CA SER A 35 20.82 -11.78 -1.57
C SER A 35 22.05 -12.14 -0.74
N PHE A 36 22.49 -13.41 -0.76
CA PHE A 36 23.72 -13.90 -0.11
C PHE A 36 24.92 -13.89 -1.06
N GLN A 37 24.74 -13.37 -2.29
CA GLN A 37 25.77 -13.38 -3.32
C GLN A 37 26.22 -11.96 -3.66
N ARG A 38 27.47 -11.86 -4.13
CA ARG A 38 27.96 -10.70 -4.89
C ARG A 38 27.94 -11.11 -6.36
N PHE A 39 27.28 -10.33 -7.22
CA PHE A 39 27.11 -10.71 -8.61
C PHE A 39 26.97 -9.51 -9.55
N THR A 40 27.42 -9.70 -10.81
CA THR A 40 27.14 -8.78 -11.92
C THR A 40 26.04 -9.30 -12.81
N THR A 41 26.07 -10.60 -13.08
CA THR A 41 25.06 -11.36 -13.82
C THR A 41 24.71 -12.60 -13.01
N VAL A 42 23.53 -13.17 -13.25
CA VAL A 42 23.04 -14.35 -12.53
C VAL A 42 23.96 -15.57 -12.62
N SER A 43 24.79 -15.63 -13.70
CA SER A 43 25.77 -16.70 -13.94
C SER A 43 27.15 -16.46 -13.30
N LYS A 44 27.46 -15.22 -12.88
CA LYS A 44 28.74 -14.85 -12.25
C LYS A 44 28.47 -14.38 -10.82
N THR A 45 28.38 -15.32 -9.90
CA THR A 45 28.09 -15.08 -8.50
C THR A 45 29.22 -15.54 -7.60
N THR A 46 29.44 -14.82 -6.48
CA THR A 46 30.37 -15.21 -5.41
C THR A 46 29.62 -15.18 -4.09
N PHE A 47 29.61 -16.27 -3.36
CA PHE A 47 28.96 -16.34 -2.07
C PHE A 47 29.65 -15.45 -1.03
N VAL A 48 28.94 -14.56 -0.37
CA VAL A 48 29.47 -13.62 0.64
C VAL A 48 28.74 -13.75 1.99
N GLY A 49 27.90 -14.76 2.14
CA GLY A 49 27.15 -14.97 3.37
C GLY A 49 26.27 -13.78 3.73
N ILE A 50 26.27 -13.39 5.01
CA ILE A 50 25.43 -12.30 5.55
C ILE A 50 26.00 -10.89 5.31
N GLN A 51 27.14 -10.75 4.61
CA GLN A 51 27.81 -9.47 4.47
C GLN A 51 26.96 -8.40 3.78
N ASN A 52 26.15 -8.78 2.80
CA ASN A 52 25.20 -7.87 2.14
C ASN A 52 24.19 -7.31 3.16
N TYR A 53 23.66 -8.13 4.06
CA TYR A 53 22.71 -7.71 5.09
C TYR A 53 23.36 -6.75 6.11
N LEU A 54 24.60 -7.00 6.53
CA LEU A 54 25.34 -6.07 7.37
C LEU A 54 25.50 -4.72 6.71
N SER A 55 25.82 -4.71 5.40
CA SER A 55 25.90 -3.49 4.62
C SER A 55 24.56 -2.74 4.49
N VAL A 56 23.42 -3.46 4.45
CA VAL A 56 22.09 -2.84 4.43
C VAL A 56 21.83 -2.01 5.69
N PHE A 57 22.13 -2.57 6.87
CA PHE A 57 21.91 -1.89 8.14
C PHE A 57 22.93 -0.79 8.45
N GLN A 58 24.06 -0.76 7.74
CA GLN A 58 25.05 0.31 7.82
C GLN A 58 24.81 1.44 6.79
N ASP A 59 23.93 1.22 5.82
CA ASP A 59 23.60 2.21 4.80
C ASP A 59 22.62 3.26 5.35
N SER A 60 23.14 4.46 5.63
CA SER A 60 22.36 5.59 6.14
C SER A 60 21.21 5.99 5.20
N THR A 61 21.38 5.83 3.88
CA THR A 61 20.33 6.16 2.90
C THR A 61 19.17 5.17 3.01
N PHE A 62 19.45 3.90 3.27
CA PHE A 62 18.42 2.89 3.50
C PHE A 62 17.64 3.15 4.80
N LEU A 63 18.34 3.48 5.89
CA LEU A 63 17.69 3.79 7.17
C LEU A 63 16.81 5.05 7.07
N HIS A 64 17.29 6.07 6.35
CA HIS A 64 16.49 7.27 6.08
C HIS A 64 15.25 6.94 5.25
N ALA A 65 15.40 6.21 4.14
CA ALA A 65 14.27 5.77 3.29
C ALA A 65 13.27 4.90 4.06
N PHE A 66 13.74 4.07 5.00
CA PHE A 66 12.88 3.31 5.89
C PHE A 66 12.03 4.22 6.79
N GLY A 67 12.65 5.20 7.45
CA GLY A 67 11.94 6.17 8.30
C GLY A 67 10.92 6.99 7.51
N PHE A 68 11.31 7.47 6.32
CA PHE A 68 10.44 8.23 5.43
C PHE A 68 9.24 7.38 4.96
N THR A 69 9.49 6.13 4.53
CA THR A 69 8.42 5.20 4.11
C THR A 69 7.48 4.85 5.26
N ALA A 70 8.02 4.61 6.46
CA ALA A 70 7.21 4.30 7.64
C ALA A 70 6.28 5.48 8.01
N ALA A 71 6.82 6.69 8.07
CA ALA A 71 6.03 7.91 8.33
C ALA A 71 4.95 8.11 7.26
N PHE A 72 5.33 7.98 5.98
CA PHE A 72 4.39 8.09 4.86
C PHE A 72 3.27 7.04 4.95
N THR A 73 3.63 5.78 5.22
CA THR A 73 2.67 4.68 5.32
C THR A 73 1.66 4.90 6.43
N VAL A 74 2.12 5.33 7.61
CA VAL A 74 1.22 5.60 8.74
C VAL A 74 0.27 6.76 8.42
N VAL A 75 0.81 7.89 7.95
CA VAL A 75 0.00 9.08 7.64
C VAL A 75 -1.02 8.78 6.53
N SER A 76 -0.57 8.17 5.44
CA SER A 76 -1.45 7.85 4.30
C SER A 76 -2.52 6.83 4.69
N THR A 77 -2.16 5.78 5.44
CA THR A 77 -3.12 4.76 5.89
C THR A 77 -4.22 5.38 6.74
N VAL A 78 -3.87 6.24 7.69
CA VAL A 78 -4.86 6.91 8.55
C VAL A 78 -5.76 7.84 7.73
N LEU A 79 -5.17 8.72 6.93
CA LEU A 79 -5.94 9.70 6.14
C LEU A 79 -6.87 9.03 5.14
N ILE A 80 -6.36 8.04 4.38
CA ILE A 80 -7.16 7.33 3.37
C ILE A 80 -8.35 6.63 4.02
N ASN A 81 -8.13 5.88 5.10
CA ASN A 81 -9.21 5.11 5.74
C ASN A 81 -10.25 6.03 6.40
N VAL A 82 -9.81 7.09 7.08
CA VAL A 82 -10.73 8.06 7.70
C VAL A 82 -11.57 8.77 6.64
N CYS A 83 -10.95 9.30 5.59
CA CYS A 83 -11.67 9.99 4.51
C CYS A 83 -12.58 9.05 3.73
N ALA A 84 -12.10 7.84 3.36
CA ALA A 84 -12.89 6.86 2.65
C ALA A 84 -14.11 6.40 3.44
N PHE A 85 -13.95 6.14 4.74
CA PHE A 85 -15.05 5.77 5.61
C PHE A 85 -16.05 6.90 5.79
N ALA A 86 -15.59 8.15 5.97
CA ALA A 86 -16.46 9.32 6.08
C ALA A 86 -17.29 9.53 4.81
N ILE A 87 -16.68 9.41 3.62
CA ILE A 87 -17.40 9.52 2.34
C ILE A 87 -18.39 8.35 2.19
N ALA A 88 -18.00 7.13 2.55
CA ALA A 88 -18.88 5.97 2.49
C ALA A 88 -20.12 6.13 3.38
N LEU A 89 -19.97 6.69 4.60
CA LEU A 89 -21.09 7.01 5.48
C LEU A 89 -22.07 8.01 4.86
N VAL A 90 -21.56 9.00 4.16
CA VAL A 90 -22.41 9.99 3.46
C VAL A 90 -23.14 9.32 2.29
N LEU A 91 -22.43 8.55 1.47
CA LEU A 91 -23.00 7.91 0.27
C LEU A 91 -24.00 6.78 0.58
N THR A 92 -23.99 6.23 1.79
CA THR A 92 -24.96 5.20 2.22
C THR A 92 -26.25 5.78 2.82
N ARG A 93 -26.38 7.10 2.91
CA ARG A 93 -27.61 7.79 3.40
C ARG A 93 -28.72 7.95 2.35
N GLY A 94 -28.58 7.34 1.17
CA GLY A 94 -29.63 7.42 0.13
C GLY A 94 -29.63 8.71 -0.72
N ILE A 95 -28.48 9.35 -0.88
CA ILE A 95 -28.33 10.56 -1.68
C ILE A 95 -28.61 10.25 -3.17
N LYS A 96 -29.36 11.11 -3.85
CA LYS A 96 -29.58 10.98 -5.30
C LYS A 96 -28.25 11.10 -6.05
N GLY A 97 -28.01 10.22 -7.03
CA GLY A 97 -26.78 10.24 -7.81
C GLY A 97 -25.56 9.55 -7.18
N THR A 98 -25.74 8.77 -6.11
CA THR A 98 -24.65 8.04 -5.42
C THR A 98 -23.73 7.27 -6.35
N ASN A 99 -24.26 6.67 -7.42
CA ASN A 99 -23.46 5.91 -8.39
C ASN A 99 -22.47 6.81 -9.16
N ILE A 100 -22.89 8.04 -9.49
CA ILE A 100 -22.00 9.03 -10.15
C ILE A 100 -20.83 9.38 -9.21
N PHE A 101 -21.12 9.67 -7.95
CA PHE A 101 -20.07 9.95 -6.95
C PHE A 101 -19.12 8.77 -6.78
N ARG A 102 -19.63 7.53 -6.67
CA ARG A 102 -18.80 6.32 -6.61
C ARG A 102 -17.87 6.21 -7.81
N THR A 103 -18.38 6.42 -9.02
CA THR A 103 -17.59 6.37 -10.25
C THR A 103 -16.50 7.45 -10.27
N VAL A 104 -16.85 8.70 -9.98
CA VAL A 104 -15.90 9.83 -9.99
C VAL A 104 -14.78 9.65 -8.96
N PHE A 105 -15.12 9.23 -7.73
CA PHE A 105 -14.10 8.97 -6.70
C PHE A 105 -13.22 7.75 -7.01
N PHE A 106 -13.75 6.75 -7.71
CA PHE A 106 -12.99 5.55 -8.06
C PHE A 106 -12.05 5.76 -9.26
N MET A 107 -12.40 6.67 -10.18
CA MET A 107 -11.68 6.88 -11.44
C MET A 107 -10.17 7.13 -11.26
N PRO A 108 -9.68 7.91 -10.27
CA PRO A 108 -8.25 8.11 -10.07
C PRO A 108 -7.44 6.83 -9.87
N ASN A 109 -8.02 5.81 -9.27
CA ASN A 109 -7.36 4.53 -9.03
C ASN A 109 -7.05 3.74 -10.31
N LEU A 110 -7.72 4.06 -11.42
CA LEU A 110 -7.51 3.42 -12.73
C LEU A 110 -6.33 4.01 -13.50
N ILE A 111 -5.81 5.15 -13.07
CA ILE A 111 -4.71 5.85 -13.74
C ILE A 111 -3.38 5.27 -13.26
N GLY A 112 -2.48 4.94 -14.18
CA GLY A 112 -1.15 4.41 -13.86
C GLY A 112 -0.32 5.40 -13.03
N GLY A 113 0.41 4.85 -12.03
CA GLY A 113 1.11 5.64 -11.02
C GLY A 113 2.13 6.64 -11.59
N ILE A 114 2.89 6.26 -12.62
CA ILE A 114 3.88 7.13 -13.26
C ILE A 114 3.18 8.34 -13.93
N LEU A 115 2.14 8.09 -14.73
CA LEU A 115 1.40 9.16 -15.40
C LEU A 115 0.79 10.11 -14.38
N LEU A 116 0.18 9.55 -13.36
CA LEU A 116 -0.41 10.30 -12.27
C LEU A 116 0.63 11.17 -11.54
N GLY A 117 1.79 10.60 -11.24
CA GLY A 117 2.89 11.29 -10.58
C GLY A 117 3.35 12.52 -11.36
N TYR A 118 3.55 12.42 -12.67
CA TYR A 118 3.93 13.55 -13.52
C TYR A 118 2.84 14.63 -13.60
N ILE A 119 1.57 14.25 -13.73
CA ILE A 119 0.47 15.22 -13.74
C ILE A 119 0.45 16.01 -12.43
N TRP A 120 0.52 15.31 -11.30
CA TRP A 120 0.53 15.94 -9.99
C TRP A 120 1.81 16.75 -9.72
N GLN A 121 2.95 16.34 -10.25
CA GLN A 121 4.19 17.12 -10.18
C GLN A 121 4.00 18.51 -10.82
N ILE A 122 3.43 18.55 -12.03
CA ILE A 122 3.17 19.83 -12.75
C ILE A 122 2.17 20.69 -11.96
N LEU A 123 1.08 20.09 -11.51
CA LEU A 123 0.02 20.81 -10.78
C LEU A 123 0.54 21.37 -9.43
N LEU A 124 1.19 20.54 -8.63
CA LEU A 124 1.70 20.96 -7.32
C LEU A 124 2.84 21.97 -7.44
N ASN A 125 3.77 21.78 -8.37
CA ASN A 125 4.83 22.74 -8.62
C ASN A 125 4.27 24.08 -9.13
N GLY A 126 3.21 24.08 -9.95
CA GLY A 126 2.52 25.30 -10.37
C GLY A 126 1.91 26.05 -9.18
N VAL A 127 1.27 25.33 -8.25
CA VAL A 127 0.72 25.93 -7.01
C VAL A 127 1.83 26.47 -6.12
N LEU A 128 2.91 25.69 -5.90
CA LEU A 128 4.05 26.10 -5.06
C LEU A 128 4.75 27.34 -5.64
N ALA A 129 4.95 27.40 -6.95
CA ALA A 129 5.55 28.57 -7.63
C ALA A 129 4.69 29.83 -7.45
N ASN A 130 3.37 29.73 -7.59
CA ASN A 130 2.46 30.86 -7.36
C ASN A 130 2.47 31.34 -5.89
N LEU A 131 2.73 30.42 -4.94
CA LEU A 131 2.87 30.74 -3.53
C LEU A 131 4.30 31.17 -3.13
N GLN A 132 5.21 31.31 -4.09
CA GLN A 132 6.64 31.64 -3.89
C GLN A 132 7.32 30.64 -2.91
N LYS A 133 6.93 29.36 -2.95
CA LYS A 133 7.50 28.28 -2.15
C LYS A 133 8.44 27.39 -2.99
N PRO A 134 9.40 26.70 -2.35
CA PRO A 134 10.25 25.75 -3.03
C PRO A 134 9.44 24.67 -3.74
N LEU A 135 9.90 24.26 -4.94
CA LEU A 135 9.30 23.16 -5.69
C LEU A 135 9.48 21.84 -4.94
N LEU A 136 8.69 20.82 -5.29
CA LEU A 136 8.71 19.50 -4.65
C LEU A 136 10.10 18.86 -4.59
N ALA A 137 10.92 19.02 -5.64
CA ALA A 137 12.27 18.50 -5.71
C ALA A 137 13.30 19.30 -4.90
N LEU A 138 12.92 20.47 -4.35
CA LEU A 138 13.83 21.33 -3.56
C LEU A 138 13.54 21.27 -2.05
N ASP A 139 12.39 20.71 -1.66
CA ASP A 139 11.99 20.57 -0.26
C ASP A 139 11.37 19.19 0.01
N ALA A 140 12.05 18.37 0.80
CA ALA A 140 11.60 17.04 1.18
C ALA A 140 10.25 17.03 1.91
N LYS A 141 9.93 18.09 2.67
CA LYS A 141 8.63 18.23 3.34
C LYS A 141 7.52 18.48 2.33
N ALA A 142 7.75 19.35 1.36
CA ALA A 142 6.82 19.56 0.26
C ALA A 142 6.65 18.28 -0.57
N GLY A 143 7.73 17.55 -0.85
CA GLY A 143 7.71 16.24 -1.49
C GLY A 143 6.88 15.21 -0.72
N PHE A 144 7.06 15.12 0.60
CA PHE A 144 6.26 14.24 1.47
C PHE A 144 4.77 14.57 1.41
N VAL A 145 4.41 15.83 1.59
CA VAL A 145 3.00 16.29 1.53
C VAL A 145 2.42 16.04 0.15
N GLY A 146 3.18 16.31 -0.92
CA GLY A 146 2.76 16.05 -2.31
C GLY A 146 2.45 14.56 -2.55
N LEU A 147 3.31 13.66 -2.07
CA LEU A 147 3.09 12.22 -2.15
C LEU A 147 1.83 11.79 -1.37
N VAL A 148 1.63 12.33 -0.17
CA VAL A 148 0.43 12.04 0.65
C VAL A 148 -0.84 12.50 -0.05
N ILE A 149 -0.87 13.72 -0.59
CA ILE A 149 -2.03 14.26 -1.33
C ILE A 149 -2.35 13.38 -2.53
N LEU A 150 -1.34 13.05 -3.34
CA LEU A 150 -1.50 12.21 -4.52
C LEU A 150 -2.05 10.84 -4.14
N MET A 151 -1.46 10.18 -3.14
CA MET A 151 -1.87 8.85 -2.69
C MET A 151 -3.28 8.85 -2.12
N CYS A 152 -3.64 9.87 -1.34
CA CYS A 152 -5.00 10.04 -0.82
C CYS A 152 -6.01 10.18 -1.97
N TRP A 153 -5.74 11.08 -2.93
CA TRP A 153 -6.61 11.28 -4.07
C TRP A 153 -6.80 10.01 -4.90
N GLN A 154 -5.75 9.21 -5.08
CA GLN A 154 -5.79 7.96 -5.84
C GLN A 154 -6.54 6.84 -5.12
N GLN A 155 -6.36 6.69 -3.80
CA GLN A 155 -6.78 5.50 -3.07
C GLN A 155 -8.10 5.66 -2.30
N ILE A 156 -8.50 6.88 -1.93
CA ILE A 156 -9.72 7.12 -1.13
C ILE A 156 -10.94 6.52 -1.80
N GLY A 157 -11.11 6.70 -3.11
CA GLY A 157 -12.27 6.19 -3.82
C GLY A 157 -12.35 4.67 -3.86
N TYR A 158 -11.21 3.98 -3.99
CA TYR A 158 -11.17 2.52 -3.95
C TYR A 158 -11.55 1.98 -2.56
N MET A 159 -10.97 2.52 -1.51
CA MET A 159 -11.30 2.14 -0.14
C MET A 159 -12.76 2.48 0.22
N MET A 160 -13.25 3.63 -0.25
CA MET A 160 -14.63 4.04 -0.08
C MET A 160 -15.63 2.99 -0.61
N ILE A 161 -15.38 2.37 -1.77
CA ILE A 161 -16.28 1.34 -2.33
C ILE A 161 -16.34 0.13 -1.40
N ILE A 162 -15.22 -0.30 -0.82
CA ILE A 162 -15.16 -1.43 0.12
C ILE A 162 -15.94 -1.08 1.40
N TYR A 163 -15.76 0.14 1.92
CA TYR A 163 -16.52 0.61 3.07
C TYR A 163 -18.03 0.73 2.80
N VAL A 164 -18.41 1.19 1.59
CA VAL A 164 -19.83 1.25 1.20
C VAL A 164 -20.44 -0.15 1.21
N ALA A 165 -19.75 -1.16 0.66
CA ALA A 165 -20.22 -2.54 0.68
C ALA A 165 -20.39 -3.06 2.11
N GLY A 166 -19.42 -2.79 2.99
CA GLY A 166 -19.50 -3.16 4.41
C GLY A 166 -20.64 -2.44 5.16
N LEU A 167 -20.86 -1.16 4.90
CA LEU A 167 -21.94 -0.41 5.54
C LEU A 167 -23.33 -0.87 5.05
N GLN A 168 -23.44 -1.34 3.80
CA GLN A 168 -24.67 -1.86 3.24
C GLN A 168 -24.99 -3.28 3.72
N SER A 169 -24.02 -4.03 4.27
CA SER A 169 -24.25 -5.36 4.84
C SER A 169 -24.81 -5.31 6.28
N VAL A 170 -24.81 -4.13 6.92
CA VAL A 170 -25.38 -3.98 8.27
C VAL A 170 -26.91 -4.13 8.20
N PRO A 171 -27.52 -5.11 8.92
CA PRO A 171 -28.96 -5.31 8.90
C PRO A 171 -29.73 -4.08 9.39
N GLY A 172 -30.75 -3.67 8.62
CA GLY A 172 -31.60 -2.53 8.95
C GLY A 172 -32.33 -2.69 10.29
N ASP A 173 -32.78 -3.92 10.56
CA ASP A 173 -33.52 -4.28 11.78
C ASP A 173 -32.76 -3.95 13.06
N LEU A 174 -31.40 -4.12 13.06
CA LEU A 174 -30.58 -3.75 14.20
C LEU A 174 -30.55 -2.23 14.44
N ILE A 175 -30.57 -1.46 13.34
CA ILE A 175 -30.59 0.01 13.42
C ILE A 175 -31.96 0.49 13.90
N GLU A 176 -33.04 -0.14 13.44
CA GLU A 176 -34.40 0.20 13.86
C GLU A 176 -34.65 -0.16 15.32
N ALA A 177 -34.24 -1.36 15.76
CA ALA A 177 -34.31 -1.76 17.16
C ALA A 177 -33.57 -0.78 18.09
N ALA A 178 -32.34 -0.41 17.73
CA ALA A 178 -31.56 0.55 18.49
C ALA A 178 -32.23 1.95 18.58
N LYS A 179 -32.93 2.39 17.53
CA LYS A 179 -33.70 3.64 17.55
C LYS A 179 -34.92 3.54 18.46
N ILE A 180 -35.60 2.40 18.48
CA ILE A 180 -36.72 2.15 19.39
C ILE A 180 -36.24 2.18 20.86
N ASP A 181 -35.02 1.64 21.11
CA ASP A 181 -34.36 1.68 22.42
C ASP A 181 -33.81 3.09 22.79
N GLY A 182 -34.01 4.09 21.93
CA GLY A 182 -33.60 5.48 22.19
C GLY A 182 -32.16 5.82 21.87
N ALA A 183 -31.42 4.95 21.14
CA ALA A 183 -30.06 5.21 20.74
C ALA A 183 -29.98 6.38 19.74
N ASN A 184 -29.07 7.31 19.99
CA ASN A 184 -28.79 8.41 19.06
C ASN A 184 -27.86 7.98 17.90
N ASP A 185 -27.76 8.80 16.85
CA ASP A 185 -26.97 8.47 15.65
C ASP A 185 -25.49 8.19 15.94
N ARG A 186 -24.90 8.80 16.96
CA ARG A 186 -23.52 8.52 17.37
C ARG A 186 -23.39 7.16 18.02
N GLU A 187 -24.34 6.79 18.86
CA GLU A 187 -24.36 5.45 19.48
C GLU A 187 -24.56 4.37 18.44
N ILE A 188 -25.45 4.55 17.49
CA ILE A 188 -25.65 3.64 16.35
C ILE A 188 -24.35 3.53 15.54
N LEU A 189 -23.64 4.64 15.27
CA LEU A 189 -22.38 4.61 14.54
C LEU A 189 -21.31 3.81 15.28
N PHE A 190 -21.04 4.16 16.54
CA PHE A 190 -19.90 3.59 17.28
C PHE A 190 -20.18 2.21 17.88
N LYS A 191 -21.43 1.93 18.29
CA LYS A 191 -21.79 0.68 18.97
C LYS A 191 -22.32 -0.41 18.00
N ILE A 192 -22.83 -0.02 16.82
CA ILE A 192 -23.43 -0.96 15.86
C ILE A 192 -22.66 -0.96 14.54
N LYS A 193 -22.64 0.18 13.82
CA LYS A 193 -22.09 0.22 12.46
C LYS A 193 -20.59 -0.09 12.44
N ILE A 194 -19.77 0.60 13.22
CA ILE A 194 -18.31 0.41 13.22
C ILE A 194 -17.93 -1.03 13.59
N PRO A 195 -18.44 -1.65 14.66
CA PRO A 195 -18.14 -3.05 14.99
C PRO A 195 -18.53 -4.03 13.88
N MET A 196 -19.69 -3.83 13.25
CA MET A 196 -20.16 -4.71 12.17
C MET A 196 -19.38 -4.53 10.86
N VAL A 197 -18.80 -3.36 10.62
CA VAL A 197 -17.98 -3.05 9.43
C VAL A 197 -16.49 -3.36 9.67
N MET A 198 -16.12 -3.88 10.84
CA MET A 198 -14.71 -4.22 11.16
C MET A 198 -14.03 -5.10 10.09
N PRO A 199 -14.66 -6.10 9.46
CA PRO A 199 -14.04 -6.83 8.35
C PRO A 199 -13.60 -5.91 7.20
N SER A 200 -14.41 -4.93 6.82
CA SER A 200 -14.04 -3.93 5.80
C SER A 200 -12.90 -3.02 6.28
N VAL A 201 -12.88 -2.64 7.56
CA VAL A 201 -11.77 -1.86 8.16
C VAL A 201 -10.47 -2.66 8.07
N THR A 202 -10.51 -3.96 8.41
CA THR A 202 -9.35 -4.85 8.31
C THR A 202 -8.79 -4.90 6.88
N ILE A 203 -9.67 -5.12 5.90
CA ILE A 203 -9.28 -5.21 4.48
C ILE A 203 -8.72 -3.86 3.99
N CYS A 204 -9.43 -2.76 4.24
CA CYS A 204 -8.99 -1.44 3.80
C CYS A 204 -7.66 -1.02 4.44
N THR A 205 -7.49 -1.27 5.73
CA THR A 205 -6.23 -0.98 6.43
C THR A 205 -5.08 -1.82 5.87
N PHE A 206 -5.30 -3.11 5.63
CA PHE A 206 -4.30 -4.01 5.03
C PHE A 206 -3.89 -3.53 3.63
N LEU A 207 -4.86 -3.23 2.77
CA LEU A 207 -4.60 -2.77 1.40
C LEU A 207 -3.88 -1.43 1.38
N THR A 208 -4.31 -0.46 2.19
CA THR A 208 -3.66 0.85 2.24
C THR A 208 -2.26 0.78 2.81
N LEU A 209 -2.04 0.00 3.87
CA LEU A 209 -0.73 -0.21 4.47
C LEU A 209 0.25 -0.83 3.46
N THR A 210 -0.17 -1.90 2.79
CA THR A 210 0.69 -2.59 1.81
C THR A 210 0.96 -1.74 0.58
N ASN A 211 -0.06 -1.03 0.04
CA ASN A 211 0.11 -0.16 -1.12
C ASN A 211 0.99 1.06 -0.81
N SER A 212 0.81 1.68 0.35
CA SER A 212 1.64 2.82 0.78
C SER A 212 3.10 2.42 1.02
N SER A 213 3.33 1.26 1.66
CA SER A 213 4.71 0.79 1.94
C SER A 213 5.52 0.53 0.67
N LYS A 214 4.90 0.02 -0.38
CA LYS A 214 5.56 -0.34 -1.65
C LYS A 214 5.45 0.73 -2.74
N LEU A 215 5.08 1.97 -2.38
CA LEU A 215 4.92 3.04 -3.36
C LEU A 215 6.24 3.30 -4.09
N PHE A 216 6.23 3.14 -5.42
CA PHE A 216 7.38 3.30 -6.29
C PHE A 216 7.11 4.30 -7.40
N ASP A 217 6.14 4.02 -8.26
CA ASP A 217 5.84 4.78 -9.47
C ASP A 217 5.62 6.28 -9.20
N GLN A 218 4.80 6.59 -8.20
CA GLN A 218 4.47 7.95 -7.82
C GLN A 218 5.69 8.66 -7.21
N ASN A 219 6.53 7.97 -6.43
CA ASN A 219 7.75 8.56 -5.87
C ASN A 219 8.77 8.88 -6.97
N VAL A 220 8.95 7.98 -7.94
CA VAL A 220 9.82 8.24 -9.11
C VAL A 220 9.33 9.45 -9.90
N ALA A 221 8.02 9.50 -10.21
CA ALA A 221 7.48 10.54 -11.09
C ALA A 221 7.26 11.88 -10.39
N LEU A 222 6.94 11.92 -9.10
CA LEU A 222 6.64 13.17 -8.38
C LEU A 222 7.90 13.89 -7.88
N THR A 223 8.82 13.16 -7.24
CA THR A 223 10.00 13.74 -6.57
C THR A 223 11.32 13.13 -7.01
N ALA A 224 11.31 11.93 -7.61
CA ALA A 224 12.51 11.15 -7.93
C ALA A 224 13.46 10.93 -6.73
N GLY A 225 12.95 11.07 -5.50
CA GLY A 225 13.76 10.99 -4.28
C GLY A 225 14.41 12.33 -3.86
N GLU A 226 14.30 13.38 -4.67
CA GLU A 226 14.94 14.68 -4.40
C GLU A 226 14.31 15.43 -3.20
N PRO A 227 15.07 16.35 -2.53
CA PRO A 227 16.48 16.69 -2.74
C PRO A 227 17.41 15.67 -2.06
N ALA A 228 18.52 15.34 -2.72
CA ALA A 228 19.59 14.49 -2.15
C ALA A 228 19.09 13.18 -1.49
N ASN A 229 18.15 12.49 -2.09
CA ASN A 229 17.44 11.28 -1.61
C ASN A 229 16.58 11.50 -0.34
N ALA A 230 16.34 12.74 0.07
CA ALA A 230 15.57 13.02 1.29
C ALA A 230 14.08 12.69 1.19
N SER A 231 13.52 12.60 -0.04
CA SER A 231 12.15 12.12 -0.30
C SER A 231 12.12 10.70 -0.90
N GLU A 232 13.24 9.98 -0.83
CA GLU A 232 13.37 8.63 -1.38
C GLU A 232 12.64 7.61 -0.49
N MET A 233 11.69 6.88 -1.06
CA MET A 233 11.04 5.76 -0.38
C MET A 233 11.83 4.45 -0.55
N LEU A 234 11.58 3.46 0.30
CA LEU A 234 12.31 2.19 0.30
C LEU A 234 12.33 1.49 -1.06
N ALA A 235 11.22 1.44 -1.76
CA ALA A 235 11.16 0.79 -3.08
C ALA A 235 12.08 1.48 -4.09
N LEU A 236 12.13 2.82 -4.09
CA LEU A 236 13.03 3.61 -4.93
C LEU A 236 14.49 3.45 -4.50
N ASN A 237 14.79 3.43 -3.19
CA ASN A 237 16.13 3.18 -2.68
C ASN A 237 16.70 1.81 -3.10
N ILE A 238 15.85 0.78 -3.05
CA ILE A 238 16.21 -0.57 -3.52
C ILE A 238 16.55 -0.54 -5.02
N TYR A 239 15.67 0.08 -5.82
CA TYR A 239 15.86 0.23 -7.26
C TYR A 239 17.16 0.99 -7.58
N ASN A 240 17.41 2.13 -6.95
CA ASN A 240 18.60 2.94 -7.14
C ASN A 240 19.88 2.21 -6.68
N THR A 241 19.79 1.39 -5.61
CA THR A 241 20.93 0.57 -5.18
C THR A 241 21.25 -0.51 -6.21
N PHE A 242 20.22 -1.18 -6.76
CA PHE A 242 20.40 -2.31 -7.66
C PHE A 242 20.80 -1.89 -9.09
N TYR A 243 20.19 -0.82 -9.63
CA TYR A 243 20.37 -0.37 -11.01
C TYR A 243 21.21 0.91 -11.14
N GLY A 244 21.15 1.80 -10.18
CA GLY A 244 21.82 3.12 -10.23
C GLY A 244 23.27 3.08 -9.80
N ARG A 245 23.72 2.06 -9.04
CA ARG A 245 25.10 1.94 -8.56
C ARG A 245 25.88 0.92 -9.38
N SER A 246 27.10 1.29 -9.79
CA SER A 246 28.00 0.40 -10.55
C SER A 246 28.80 -0.51 -9.63
N GLY A 247 28.95 -1.80 -9.98
CA GLY A 247 29.75 -2.79 -9.26
C GLY A 247 28.95 -4.00 -8.79
N ALA A 248 29.64 -5.13 -8.71
CA ALA A 248 29.04 -6.44 -8.39
C ALA A 248 28.41 -6.49 -6.98
N GLN A 249 28.97 -5.73 -6.02
CA GLN A 249 28.46 -5.69 -4.65
C GLN A 249 27.07 -5.07 -4.55
N TRP A 250 26.77 -4.05 -5.36
CA TRP A 250 25.53 -3.30 -5.24
C TRP A 250 24.29 -4.09 -5.64
N LYS A 251 24.43 -5.03 -6.59
CA LYS A 251 23.31 -5.91 -6.96
C LYS A 251 22.96 -6.86 -5.81
N GLY A 252 23.96 -7.45 -5.14
CA GLY A 252 23.75 -8.29 -3.97
C GLY A 252 23.16 -7.51 -2.78
N ILE A 253 23.65 -6.30 -2.52
CA ILE A 253 23.12 -5.40 -1.49
C ILE A 253 21.69 -4.97 -1.82
N GLY A 254 21.41 -4.57 -3.08
CA GLY A 254 20.05 -4.23 -3.51
C GLY A 254 19.07 -5.38 -3.34
N GLN A 255 19.50 -6.61 -3.65
CA GLN A 255 18.70 -7.82 -3.43
C GLN A 255 18.48 -8.09 -1.94
N ALA A 256 19.49 -7.90 -1.08
CA ALA A 256 19.35 -8.04 0.37
C ALA A 256 18.38 -6.98 0.94
N LYS A 257 18.45 -5.71 0.46
CA LYS A 257 17.47 -4.67 0.81
C LYS A 257 16.04 -5.09 0.45
N ALA A 258 15.83 -5.68 -0.73
CA ALA A 258 14.51 -6.15 -1.15
C ALA A 258 13.97 -7.26 -0.25
N VAL A 259 14.82 -8.22 0.17
CA VAL A 259 14.43 -9.27 1.12
C VAL A 259 14.09 -8.68 2.49
N VAL A 260 14.91 -7.78 3.03
CA VAL A 260 14.65 -7.10 4.30
C VAL A 260 13.33 -6.33 4.23
N PHE A 261 13.12 -5.57 3.16
CA PHE A 261 11.87 -4.85 2.93
C PHE A 261 10.64 -5.78 2.89
N PHE A 262 10.74 -6.89 2.16
CA PHE A 262 9.67 -7.89 2.10
C PHE A 262 9.33 -8.42 3.50
N LEU A 263 10.34 -8.81 4.29
CA LEU A 263 10.13 -9.31 5.64
C LEU A 263 9.47 -8.26 6.56
N ILE A 264 9.90 -7.01 6.48
CA ILE A 264 9.29 -5.91 7.24
C ILE A 264 7.81 -5.75 6.90
N VAL A 265 7.47 -5.69 5.60
CA VAL A 265 6.08 -5.53 5.15
C VAL A 265 5.22 -6.72 5.58
N VAL A 266 5.73 -7.96 5.46
CA VAL A 266 5.03 -9.17 5.92
C VAL A 266 4.77 -9.11 7.42
N VAL A 267 5.77 -8.81 8.24
CA VAL A 267 5.63 -8.73 9.70
C VAL A 267 4.61 -7.67 10.10
N ILE A 268 4.72 -6.45 9.55
CA ILE A 268 3.78 -5.36 9.85
C ILE A 268 2.36 -5.74 9.42
N SER A 269 2.19 -6.37 8.25
CA SER A 269 0.89 -6.79 7.76
C SER A 269 0.26 -7.89 8.60
N LEU A 270 1.06 -8.87 9.07
CA LEU A 270 0.58 -9.92 9.97
C LEU A 270 0.17 -9.36 11.35
N ILE A 271 0.96 -8.43 11.88
CA ILE A 271 0.64 -7.73 13.13
C ILE A 271 -0.68 -6.96 12.97
N GLN A 272 -0.83 -6.21 11.90
CA GLN A 272 -2.06 -5.46 11.62
C GLN A 272 -3.28 -6.39 11.51
N LEU A 273 -3.17 -7.49 10.76
CA LEU A 273 -4.24 -8.48 10.60
C LEU A 273 -4.62 -9.12 11.95
N HIS A 274 -3.64 -9.45 12.77
CA HIS A 274 -3.89 -10.03 14.10
C HIS A 274 -4.70 -9.06 14.98
N PHE A 275 -4.28 -7.78 15.03
CA PHE A 275 -4.97 -6.79 15.86
C PHE A 275 -6.36 -6.41 15.34
N THR A 276 -6.58 -6.36 14.05
CA THR A 276 -7.88 -5.96 13.50
C THR A 276 -8.88 -7.12 13.51
N ARG A 277 -8.45 -8.34 13.18
CA ARG A 277 -9.31 -9.53 13.23
C ARG A 277 -9.84 -9.84 14.63
N SER A 278 -9.04 -9.58 15.67
CA SER A 278 -9.50 -9.80 17.05
C SER A 278 -10.69 -8.91 17.47
N LYS A 279 -10.97 -7.86 16.68
CA LYS A 279 -12.09 -6.92 16.90
C LYS A 279 -13.28 -7.16 15.97
N GLU A 280 -13.19 -8.14 15.07
CA GLU A 280 -14.29 -8.51 14.18
C GLU A 280 -15.37 -9.27 14.97
N VAL A 281 -16.61 -8.83 14.80
CA VAL A 281 -17.77 -9.56 15.32
C VAL A 281 -18.08 -10.70 14.35
N GLN A 282 -18.07 -11.94 14.84
CA GLN A 282 -18.49 -13.08 14.03
C GLN A 282 -20.00 -12.94 13.78
N GLN A 283 -20.37 -12.86 12.52
CA GLN A 283 -21.77 -12.85 12.05
C GLN A 283 -22.29 -14.26 11.89
#